data_0f3cf9a7e7ac53941dd2661aa107e64a
#
_entry.id   0f3cf9a7e7ac53941dd2661aa107e64a
#
_cell.length_a   1.000
_cell.length_b   1.000
_cell.length_c   1.000
_cell.angle_alpha   90.00
_cell.angle_beta   90.00
_cell.angle_gamma   90.00
#
_symmetry.space_group_name_H-M   'P 1'
#
loop_
_entity.id
_entity.type
_entity.pdbx_description
1 polymer ?
#
loop_
_entity_poly.entity_id
_entity_poly.type
_entity_poly.pdbx_seq_one_letter_code
_entity_poly.pdbx_strand_id
1 'polypeptide(L)'
;MSNGQCGAEKPLKLTRLSGDVALMPPATLVCNTAEALARLATEAQEASERILKAPLRSLSIGTSYECRGQNHDPEAKLSEHSFANGVDIMGYGFEGRAPIKVGAGLDDAPEATFQAAIRAKACGFFRTVLGPGSDAAHGNHLHLDERERNAGHRLCQ
;
A
#
# COMPACT_ATOMS: atom_id res chain seq x y z
N MET A 1 -2.69 8.69 22.33
CA MET A 1 -2.58 10.13 22.60
C MET A 1 -2.18 10.81 21.31
N SER A 2 -3.05 11.64 20.73
CA SER A 2 -2.66 12.45 19.60
C SER A 2 -1.64 13.48 20.11
N ASN A 3 -0.39 13.29 19.75
CA ASN A 3 0.56 14.38 19.76
C ASN A 3 -0.09 15.44 18.86
N GLY A 4 -0.28 16.69 19.31
CA GLY A 4 -1.03 17.74 18.57
C GLY A 4 -0.55 18.04 17.14
N GLN A 5 0.41 17.25 16.64
CA GLN A 5 0.96 17.31 15.29
C GLN A 5 0.44 16.19 14.37
N CYS A 6 -0.11 15.10 14.93
CA CYS A 6 -0.64 13.98 14.17
C CYS A 6 -2.17 14.04 14.11
N GLY A 7 -2.75 13.40 13.10
CA GLY A 7 -4.19 13.26 12.96
C GLY A 7 -4.69 13.58 11.55
N ALA A 8 -5.95 13.27 11.31
CA ALA A 8 -6.60 13.52 10.03
C ALA A 8 -8.06 13.92 10.26
N GLU A 9 -8.59 14.77 9.39
CA GLU A 9 -10.02 15.06 9.38
C GLU A 9 -10.80 13.91 8.75
N LYS A 10 -11.83 13.45 9.46
CA LYS A 10 -12.78 12.43 8.98
C LYS A 10 -12.11 11.21 8.33
N PRO A 11 -11.17 10.54 9.01
CA PRO A 11 -10.57 9.34 8.45
C PRO A 11 -11.60 8.23 8.31
N LEU A 12 -11.42 7.41 7.28
CA LEU A 12 -12.26 6.25 7.00
C LEU A 12 -11.59 5.00 7.55
N LYS A 13 -12.36 4.14 8.19
CA LYS A 13 -11.92 2.77 8.53
C LYS A 13 -12.39 1.83 7.43
N LEU A 14 -11.48 1.38 6.62
CA LEU A 14 -11.74 0.49 5.49
C LEU A 14 -11.54 -0.96 5.91
N THR A 15 -12.58 -1.75 5.77
CA THR A 15 -12.55 -3.20 6.04
C THR A 15 -12.51 -4.02 4.76
N ARG A 16 -13.09 -3.50 3.69
CA ARG A 16 -13.25 -4.20 2.41
C ARG A 16 -13.34 -3.20 1.26
N LEU A 17 -12.82 -3.60 0.11
CA LEU A 17 -12.90 -2.84 -1.14
C LEU A 17 -13.79 -3.59 -2.14
N SER A 18 -14.13 -2.92 -3.25
CA SER A 18 -14.90 -3.51 -4.35
C SER A 18 -14.23 -4.80 -4.86
N GLY A 19 -15.04 -5.73 -5.38
CA GLY A 19 -14.53 -7.01 -5.87
C GLY A 19 -14.24 -8.00 -4.75
N ASP A 20 -14.81 -7.77 -3.57
CA ASP A 20 -14.67 -8.66 -2.40
C ASP A 20 -13.25 -8.80 -1.88
N VAL A 21 -12.50 -7.70 -1.88
CA VAL A 21 -11.12 -7.65 -1.38
C VAL A 21 -11.11 -7.12 0.05
N ALA A 22 -10.82 -7.97 1.02
CA ALA A 22 -10.72 -7.61 2.43
C ALA A 22 -9.39 -6.92 2.73
N LEU A 23 -9.40 -5.95 3.65
CA LEU A 23 -8.19 -5.37 4.22
C LEU A 23 -7.92 -6.01 5.57
N MET A 24 -6.77 -6.61 5.76
CA MET A 24 -6.43 -7.39 6.95
C MET A 24 -5.10 -6.95 7.55
N PRO A 25 -5.12 -6.23 8.70
CA PRO A 25 -6.28 -5.65 9.38
C PRO A 25 -6.91 -4.49 8.61
N PRO A 26 -8.07 -3.98 9.05
CA PRO A 26 -8.67 -2.78 8.46
C PRO A 26 -7.71 -1.59 8.43
N ALA A 27 -7.79 -0.77 7.40
CA ALA A 27 -6.95 0.41 7.24
C ALA A 27 -7.70 1.69 7.65
N THR A 28 -7.00 2.60 8.32
CA THR A 28 -7.51 3.94 8.64
C THR A 28 -6.84 4.95 7.70
N LEU A 29 -7.62 5.55 6.81
CA LEU A 29 -7.11 6.40 5.73
C LEU A 29 -8.00 7.62 5.49
N VAL A 30 -7.40 8.71 5.05
CA VAL A 30 -8.15 9.83 4.49
C VAL A 30 -8.74 9.46 3.13
N CYS A 31 -9.77 10.20 2.71
CA CYS A 31 -10.57 9.87 1.53
C CYS A 31 -9.73 9.70 0.24
N ASN A 32 -8.81 10.61 -0.03
CA ASN A 32 -7.97 10.54 -1.24
C ASN A 32 -7.11 9.28 -1.28
N THR A 33 -6.49 8.92 -0.16
CA THR A 33 -5.66 7.72 -0.05
C THR A 33 -6.51 6.44 -0.13
N ALA A 34 -7.70 6.49 0.47
CA ALA A 34 -8.67 5.38 0.37
C ALA A 34 -9.13 5.15 -1.07
N GLU A 35 -9.41 6.22 -1.81
CA GLU A 35 -9.79 6.14 -3.23
C GLU A 35 -8.65 5.59 -4.09
N ALA A 36 -7.43 6.06 -3.89
CA ALA A 36 -6.26 5.56 -4.59
C ALA A 36 -6.05 4.06 -4.33
N LEU A 37 -6.21 3.62 -3.08
CA LEU A 37 -6.12 2.21 -2.72
C LEU A 37 -7.23 1.38 -3.38
N ALA A 38 -8.46 1.88 -3.43
CA ALA A 38 -9.56 1.20 -4.09
C ALA A 38 -9.30 1.02 -5.59
N ARG A 39 -8.77 2.03 -6.26
CA ARG A 39 -8.38 1.96 -7.67
C ARG A 39 -7.26 0.94 -7.89
N LEU A 40 -6.25 0.95 -7.03
CA LEU A 40 -5.17 -0.03 -7.10
C LEU A 40 -5.69 -1.45 -6.90
N ALA A 41 -6.60 -1.67 -5.96
CA ALA A 41 -7.19 -2.99 -5.70
C ALA A 41 -7.94 -3.53 -6.93
N THR A 42 -8.63 -2.68 -7.68
CA THR A 42 -9.29 -3.07 -8.94
C THR A 42 -8.26 -3.55 -9.98
N GLU A 43 -7.17 -2.82 -10.14
CA GLU A 43 -6.08 -3.22 -11.05
C GLU A 43 -5.36 -4.48 -10.55
N ALA A 44 -5.20 -4.62 -9.25
CA ALA A 44 -4.61 -5.81 -8.63
C ALA A 44 -5.46 -7.04 -8.86
N GLN A 45 -6.79 -6.92 -8.78
CA GLN A 45 -7.73 -8.00 -9.09
C GLN A 45 -7.60 -8.46 -10.54
N GLU A 46 -7.56 -7.52 -11.48
CA GLU A 46 -7.37 -7.83 -12.89
C GLU A 46 -6.02 -8.55 -13.11
N ALA A 47 -4.95 -8.02 -12.52
CA ALA A 47 -3.62 -8.61 -12.64
C ALA A 47 -3.56 -10.01 -12.04
N SER A 48 -4.21 -10.25 -10.89
CA SER A 48 -4.22 -11.57 -10.26
C SER A 48 -4.95 -12.61 -11.13
N GLU A 49 -6.08 -12.24 -11.71
CA GLU A 49 -6.83 -13.13 -12.60
C GLU A 49 -6.06 -13.41 -13.90
N ARG A 50 -5.46 -12.39 -14.48
CA ARG A 50 -4.72 -12.49 -15.74
C ARG A 50 -3.39 -13.25 -15.59
N ILE A 51 -2.60 -12.92 -14.57
CA ILE A 51 -1.23 -13.45 -14.39
C ILE A 51 -1.21 -14.73 -13.56
N LEU A 52 -1.96 -14.74 -12.44
CA LEU A 52 -1.95 -15.82 -11.46
C LEU A 52 -3.09 -16.82 -11.64
N LYS A 53 -4.08 -16.49 -12.47
CA LYS A 53 -5.31 -17.30 -12.68
C LYS A 53 -6.07 -17.54 -11.37
N ALA A 54 -6.01 -16.59 -10.45
CA ALA A 54 -6.64 -16.69 -9.13
C ALA A 54 -7.23 -15.34 -8.72
N PRO A 55 -8.48 -15.30 -8.20
CA PRO A 55 -9.07 -14.06 -7.70
C PRO A 55 -8.33 -13.55 -6.47
N LEU A 56 -8.06 -12.24 -6.42
CA LEU A 56 -7.55 -11.56 -5.23
C LEU A 56 -8.69 -11.47 -4.20
N ARG A 57 -8.41 -11.83 -2.95
CA ARG A 57 -9.40 -11.81 -1.86
C ARG A 57 -9.01 -10.92 -0.69
N SER A 58 -7.72 -10.63 -0.52
CA SER A 58 -7.29 -9.76 0.57
C SER A 58 -5.99 -9.04 0.26
N LEU A 59 -5.84 -7.87 0.90
CA LEU A 59 -4.56 -7.17 1.05
C LEU A 59 -4.15 -7.28 2.51
N SER A 60 -2.94 -7.75 2.76
CA SER A 60 -2.34 -7.74 4.10
C SER A 60 -1.78 -6.35 4.35
N ILE A 61 -2.33 -5.65 5.34
CA ILE A 61 -1.98 -4.27 5.67
C ILE A 61 -1.01 -4.27 6.84
N GLY A 62 0.11 -3.60 6.68
CA GLY A 62 1.06 -3.36 7.75
C GLY A 62 0.64 -2.14 8.58
N THR A 63 1.04 -0.95 8.14
CA THR A 63 0.69 0.31 8.80
C THR A 63 -0.26 1.12 7.91
N SER A 64 -1.27 1.76 8.51
CA SER A 64 -2.09 2.79 7.87
C SER A 64 -2.05 4.10 8.65
N TYR A 65 -2.51 4.10 9.90
CA TYR A 65 -2.38 5.26 10.79
C TYR A 65 -1.46 4.94 11.96
N GLU A 66 -0.40 5.71 12.09
CA GLU A 66 0.54 5.64 13.21
C GLU A 66 1.27 6.98 13.36
N CYS A 67 1.17 7.58 14.55
CA CYS A 67 1.86 8.84 14.84
C CYS A 67 3.34 8.58 15.12
N ARG A 68 4.19 8.81 14.12
CA ARG A 68 5.64 8.56 14.21
C ARG A 68 6.43 9.34 13.17
N GLY A 69 7.73 9.48 13.39
CA GLY A 69 8.67 9.97 12.37
C GLY A 69 8.88 8.97 11.22
N GLN A 70 9.41 9.44 10.11
CA GLN A 70 9.74 8.60 8.96
C GLN A 70 10.74 7.52 9.38
N ASN A 71 10.51 6.28 8.93
CA ASN A 71 11.33 5.11 9.25
C ASN A 71 11.49 4.87 10.77
N HIS A 72 10.53 5.31 11.59
CA HIS A 72 10.55 5.23 13.05
C HIS A 72 11.68 6.06 13.70
N ASP A 73 12.27 7.00 12.97
CA ASP A 73 13.25 7.93 13.51
C ASP A 73 12.53 9.09 14.23
N PRO A 74 12.75 9.26 15.56
CA PRO A 74 12.07 10.31 16.31
C PRO A 74 12.50 11.73 15.94
N GLU A 75 13.66 11.88 15.32
CA GLU A 75 14.21 13.17 14.87
C GLU A 75 13.81 13.49 13.42
N ALA A 76 13.28 12.53 12.69
CA ALA A 76 12.85 12.74 11.31
C ALA A 76 11.50 13.49 11.25
N LYS A 77 11.17 14.04 10.08
CA LYS A 77 9.85 14.57 9.79
C LYS A 77 8.78 13.50 10.02
N LEU A 78 7.56 13.93 10.36
CA LEU A 78 6.44 13.01 10.52
C LEU A 78 6.21 12.22 9.22
N SER A 79 5.93 10.94 9.39
CA SER A 79 5.51 10.05 8.30
C SER A 79 4.10 10.42 7.82
N GLU A 80 3.78 10.13 6.57
CA GLU A 80 2.43 10.27 6.03
C GLU A 80 1.42 9.37 6.77
N HIS A 81 1.86 8.29 7.39
CA HIS A 81 1.03 7.48 8.30
C HIS A 81 0.48 8.29 9.48
N SER A 82 1.19 9.31 9.92
CA SER A 82 0.76 10.21 11.01
C SER A 82 -0.48 11.03 10.65
N PHE A 83 -0.80 11.12 9.38
CA PHE A 83 -1.95 11.86 8.83
C PHE A 83 -2.99 10.95 8.17
N ALA A 84 -2.89 9.64 8.39
CA ALA A 84 -3.70 8.63 7.69
C ALA A 84 -3.62 8.76 6.15
N ASN A 85 -2.51 9.29 5.65
CA ASN A 85 -2.27 9.59 4.23
C ASN A 85 -1.34 8.58 3.55
N GLY A 86 -1.00 7.50 4.24
CA GLY A 86 -0.15 6.42 3.76
C GLY A 86 -0.66 5.06 4.17
N VAL A 87 -0.34 4.04 3.39
CA VAL A 87 -0.67 2.65 3.65
C VAL A 87 0.46 1.73 3.20
N ASP A 88 0.78 0.75 4.05
CA ASP A 88 1.77 -0.28 3.75
C ASP A 88 1.06 -1.59 3.41
N ILE A 89 1.33 -2.13 2.21
CA ILE A 89 0.86 -3.45 1.81
C ILE A 89 1.99 -4.45 2.06
N MET A 90 1.70 -5.49 2.87
CA MET A 90 2.64 -6.54 3.24
C MET A 90 2.50 -7.78 2.36
N GLY A 91 1.34 -7.98 1.76
CA GLY A 91 1.08 -9.17 0.96
C GLY A 91 -0.32 -9.22 0.38
N TYR A 92 -0.57 -10.28 -0.36
CA TYR A 92 -1.79 -10.51 -1.13
C TYR A 92 -2.32 -11.91 -0.86
N GLY A 93 -3.61 -12.02 -0.56
CA GLY A 93 -4.31 -13.29 -0.40
C GLY A 93 -5.24 -13.57 -1.59
N PHE A 94 -5.35 -14.83 -1.96
CA PHE A 94 -6.09 -15.27 -3.15
C PHE A 94 -7.05 -16.40 -2.82
N GLU A 95 -8.04 -16.62 -3.68
CA GLU A 95 -8.85 -17.82 -3.66
C GLU A 95 -8.13 -18.94 -4.43
N GLY A 96 -7.99 -20.09 -3.78
CA GLY A 96 -7.44 -21.29 -4.41
C GLY A 96 -5.93 -21.25 -4.69
N ARG A 97 -5.22 -20.32 -4.09
CA ARG A 97 -3.77 -20.17 -4.26
C ARG A 97 -3.12 -19.67 -2.98
N ALA A 98 -1.86 -20.08 -2.74
CA ALA A 98 -1.06 -19.59 -1.60
C ALA A 98 -0.86 -18.07 -1.67
N PRO A 99 -0.86 -17.38 -0.52
CA PRO A 99 -0.61 -15.94 -0.47
C PRO A 99 0.80 -15.58 -0.93
N ILE A 100 0.96 -14.35 -1.41
CA ILE A 100 2.26 -13.79 -1.80
C ILE A 100 2.61 -12.69 -0.81
N LYS A 101 3.78 -12.78 -0.18
CA LYS A 101 4.34 -11.68 0.61
C LYS A 101 5.08 -10.73 -0.31
N VAL A 102 4.93 -9.42 -0.08
CA VAL A 102 5.69 -8.41 -0.82
C VAL A 102 7.19 -8.65 -0.65
N GLY A 103 7.92 -8.68 -1.76
CA GLY A 103 9.35 -8.94 -1.78
C GLY A 103 9.75 -10.41 -1.83
N ALA A 104 8.81 -11.33 -1.64
CA ALA A 104 9.05 -12.76 -1.77
C ALA A 104 8.77 -13.23 -3.21
N GLY A 105 9.44 -14.30 -3.64
CA GLY A 105 9.20 -14.91 -4.96
C GLY A 105 9.57 -14.01 -6.14
N LEU A 106 10.45 -13.03 -5.96
CA LEU A 106 10.81 -12.07 -7.01
C LEU A 106 11.60 -12.68 -8.16
N ASP A 107 12.20 -13.84 -7.96
CA ASP A 107 12.92 -14.58 -9.00
C ASP A 107 12.00 -15.57 -9.74
N ASP A 108 10.78 -15.76 -9.26
CA ASP A 108 9.81 -16.71 -9.79
C ASP A 108 8.72 -15.98 -10.60
N ALA A 109 8.62 -16.29 -11.89
CA ALA A 109 7.44 -15.95 -12.65
C ALA A 109 6.36 -17.03 -12.37
N PRO A 110 5.09 -16.68 -12.18
CA PRO A 110 4.43 -15.40 -12.42
C PRO A 110 4.34 -14.44 -11.20
N GLU A 111 4.82 -14.87 -10.02
CA GLU A 111 4.76 -14.06 -8.79
C GLU A 111 5.50 -12.73 -8.94
N ALA A 112 6.69 -12.76 -9.53
CA ALA A 112 7.46 -11.55 -9.82
C ALA A 112 6.74 -10.65 -10.80
N THR A 113 6.14 -11.21 -11.84
CA THR A 113 5.36 -10.45 -12.84
C THR A 113 4.14 -9.78 -12.21
N PHE A 114 3.44 -10.47 -11.32
CA PHE A 114 2.30 -9.92 -10.59
C PHE A 114 2.72 -8.74 -9.71
N GLN A 115 3.76 -8.89 -8.91
CA GLN A 115 4.24 -7.82 -8.02
C GLN A 115 4.74 -6.60 -8.82
N ALA A 116 5.45 -6.83 -9.94
CA ALA A 116 5.89 -5.76 -10.81
C ALA A 116 4.70 -4.99 -11.44
N ALA A 117 3.65 -5.71 -11.85
CA ALA A 117 2.44 -5.10 -12.40
C ALA A 117 1.72 -4.22 -11.35
N ILE A 118 1.60 -4.69 -10.10
CA ILE A 118 1.02 -3.90 -9.00
C ILE A 118 1.82 -2.64 -8.77
N ARG A 119 3.13 -2.75 -8.67
CA ARG A 119 4.02 -1.60 -8.43
C ARG A 119 3.93 -0.55 -9.53
N ALA A 120 3.89 -0.97 -10.78
CA ALA A 120 3.74 -0.08 -11.93
C ALA A 120 2.39 0.66 -11.91
N LYS A 121 1.30 -0.05 -11.59
CA LYS A 121 -0.04 0.55 -11.48
C LYS A 121 -0.13 1.50 -10.28
N ALA A 122 0.48 1.15 -9.17
CA ALA A 122 0.50 1.99 -7.95
C ALA A 122 1.05 3.39 -8.26
N CYS A 123 2.10 3.50 -9.06
CA CYS A 123 2.69 4.77 -9.47
C CYS A 123 1.71 5.68 -10.24
N GLY A 124 0.68 5.11 -10.87
CA GLY A 124 -0.39 5.86 -11.53
C GLY A 124 -1.43 6.44 -10.56
N PHE A 125 -1.58 5.87 -9.38
CA PHE A 125 -2.61 6.24 -8.41
C PHE A 125 -2.06 6.95 -7.18
N PHE A 126 -0.84 6.65 -6.76
CA PHE A 126 -0.19 7.22 -5.59
C PHE A 126 0.94 8.16 -5.98
N ARG A 127 1.21 9.15 -5.15
CA ARG A 127 2.30 10.11 -5.36
C ARG A 127 3.64 9.60 -4.85
N THR A 128 3.61 8.68 -3.88
CA THR A 128 4.80 7.98 -3.39
C THR A 128 4.57 6.48 -3.49
N VAL A 129 5.51 5.77 -4.11
CA VAL A 129 5.56 4.31 -4.18
C VAL A 129 6.98 3.87 -3.85
N LEU A 130 7.17 3.26 -2.68
CA LEU A 130 8.45 2.71 -2.22
C LEU A 130 8.27 1.23 -1.90
N GLY A 131 9.15 0.40 -2.41
CA GLY A 131 9.07 -1.04 -2.20
C GLY A 131 10.42 -1.71 -2.18
N PRO A 132 10.47 -3.04 -2.29
CA PRO A 132 11.71 -3.78 -2.31
C PRO A 132 12.70 -3.20 -3.35
N GLY A 133 13.94 -2.95 -2.92
CA GLY A 133 14.98 -2.35 -3.74
C GLY A 133 15.10 -0.84 -3.66
N SER A 134 14.11 -0.12 -3.10
CA SER A 134 14.20 1.34 -2.91
C SER A 134 15.15 1.69 -1.76
N ASP A 135 15.03 1.01 -0.64
CA ASP A 135 15.89 1.10 0.53
C ASP A 135 15.69 -0.12 1.45
N ALA A 136 16.51 -0.23 2.50
CA ALA A 136 16.44 -1.35 3.44
C ALA A 136 15.13 -1.38 4.26
N ALA A 137 14.53 -0.23 4.53
CA ALA A 137 13.29 -0.14 5.31
C ALA A 137 12.08 -0.67 4.56
N HIS A 138 12.11 -0.71 3.21
CA HIS A 138 11.02 -1.13 2.35
C HIS A 138 11.24 -2.50 1.68
N GLY A 139 12.07 -3.36 2.29
CA GLY A 139 12.39 -4.69 1.73
C GLY A 139 11.24 -5.68 1.76
N ASN A 140 10.26 -5.51 2.64
CA ASN A 140 9.18 -6.46 2.90
C ASN A 140 7.77 -5.88 2.76
N HIS A 141 7.64 -4.66 2.27
CA HIS A 141 6.35 -4.02 2.07
C HIS A 141 6.38 -2.99 0.94
N LEU A 142 5.21 -2.66 0.44
CA LEU A 142 4.99 -1.60 -0.53
C LEU A 142 4.38 -0.42 0.21
N HIS A 143 5.15 0.65 0.40
CA HIS A 143 4.66 1.89 1.00
C HIS A 143 4.05 2.78 -0.08
N LEU A 144 2.82 3.22 0.16
CA LEU A 144 2.02 4.03 -0.76
C LEU A 144 1.49 5.24 -0.03
N ASP A 145 1.69 6.45 -0.55
CA ASP A 145 1.11 7.65 0.03
C ASP A 145 0.73 8.70 -1.02
N GLU A 146 -0.04 9.68 -0.57
CA GLU A 146 -0.53 10.79 -1.36
C GLU A 146 0.17 12.12 -0.99
N ARG A 147 1.42 12.06 -0.55
CA ARG A 147 2.18 13.25 -0.18
C ARG A 147 2.30 14.22 -1.36
N GLU A 148 1.87 15.45 -1.13
CA GLU A 148 2.05 16.51 -2.12
C GLU A 148 3.50 16.98 -2.16
N ARG A 149 4.01 17.16 -3.36
CA ARG A 149 5.34 17.71 -3.63
C ARG A 149 5.24 18.85 -4.63
N ASN A 150 6.26 19.72 -4.62
CA ASN A 150 6.33 20.85 -5.54
C ASN A 150 6.20 20.39 -7.00
N ALA A 151 5.41 21.15 -7.79
CA ALA A 151 5.16 20.88 -9.22
C ALA A 151 4.55 19.50 -9.49
N GLY A 152 3.86 18.87 -8.51
CA GLY A 152 3.22 17.57 -8.69
C GLY A 152 4.21 16.42 -8.85
N HIS A 153 5.44 16.58 -8.38
CA HIS A 153 6.47 15.54 -8.46
C HIS A 153 6.03 14.26 -7.75
N ARG A 154 6.23 13.11 -8.41
CA ARG A 154 5.96 11.78 -7.87
C ARG A 154 7.27 11.04 -7.61
N LEU A 155 7.29 10.27 -6.54
CA LEU A 155 8.42 9.43 -6.17
C LEU A 155 8.01 7.96 -6.32
N CYS A 156 8.47 7.31 -7.38
CA CYS A 156 8.24 5.89 -7.65
C CYS A 156 9.57 5.15 -7.72
N GLN A 157 9.84 4.29 -6.73
CA GLN A 157 11.09 3.51 -6.62
C GLN A 157 10.84 2.03 -6.36
#